data_4b94549f71a04fb049d502efbe0770c7
#
_entry.id   4b94549f71a04fb049d502efbe0770c7
#
_cell.length_a   1.000
_cell.length_b   1.000
_cell.length_c   1.000
_cell.angle_alpha   90.00
_cell.angle_beta   90.00
_cell.angle_gamma   90.00
#
_symmetry.space_group_name_H-M   'P 1'
#
loop_
_entity.id
_entity.type
_entity.pdbx_description
1 polymer ?
#
loop_
_entity_poly.entity_id
_entity_poly.type
_entity_poly.pdbx_seq_one_letter_code
_entity_poly.pdbx_strand_id
1 'polypeptide(L)'
;MNEYYFHLDHLTVGYDKKPLIKDICIGIEKGEIVTLIGPNGSGKSTILKSITRQLKLVGGNVEFDGKNLHELSFRELSTKMAVVLTERMKPELMTCHDIVATGRYPYTGRLGMLTREDEEKVEKAMRAVHAEELGGRDFNAISDGQRQRVLLARAICQEPEVIILDEPTSFLDIRHKLELLAILRRMAKEKGITVIMSLHEIDLAQKISDKIICVKGDAISHFGAPETIFREDIILSLIHISEPTRHSLIS
;
A
#
# COMPACT_ATOMS: atom_id res chain seq x y z
N MET A 1 -20.90 -10.22 -14.24
CA MET A 1 -19.44 -9.97 -14.21
C MET A 1 -19.24 -8.88 -13.19
N ASN A 2 -18.30 -9.09 -12.25
CA ASN A 2 -18.00 -8.10 -11.23
C ASN A 2 -17.47 -6.83 -11.91
N GLU A 3 -18.05 -5.68 -11.60
CA GLU A 3 -17.76 -4.39 -12.24
C GLU A 3 -16.45 -3.77 -11.72
N TYR A 4 -15.89 -4.35 -10.62
CA TYR A 4 -14.71 -3.84 -9.91
C TYR A 4 -13.42 -4.50 -10.37
N TYR A 5 -12.36 -3.70 -10.40
CA TYR A 5 -11.02 -4.17 -10.74
C TYR A 5 -10.37 -4.94 -9.58
N PHE A 6 -10.64 -4.50 -8.34
CA PHE A 6 -10.24 -5.20 -7.12
C PHE A 6 -11.47 -5.31 -6.21
N HIS A 7 -11.84 -6.52 -5.84
CA HIS A 7 -13.06 -6.77 -5.06
C HIS A 7 -12.76 -7.64 -3.83
N LEU A 8 -13.16 -7.14 -2.67
CA LEU A 8 -13.15 -7.87 -1.40
C LEU A 8 -14.58 -8.36 -1.16
N ASP A 9 -14.77 -9.66 -1.17
CA ASP A 9 -16.07 -10.30 -1.06
C ASP A 9 -16.19 -11.08 0.24
N HIS A 10 -16.95 -10.54 1.19
CA HIS A 10 -17.12 -11.06 2.56
C HIS A 10 -15.78 -11.44 3.21
N LEU A 11 -14.73 -10.64 2.92
CA LEU A 11 -13.37 -10.93 3.35
C LEU A 11 -13.24 -10.84 4.87
N THR A 12 -12.68 -11.89 5.47
CA THR A 12 -12.31 -11.94 6.88
C THR A 12 -10.81 -12.14 7.01
N VAL A 13 -10.15 -11.22 7.71
CA VAL A 13 -8.69 -11.21 7.90
C VAL A 13 -8.31 -11.37 9.36
N GLY A 14 -7.13 -11.94 9.62
CA GLY A 14 -6.62 -12.17 10.97
C GLY A 14 -5.39 -13.05 11.00
N TYR A 15 -5.05 -13.58 12.19
CA TYR A 15 -3.87 -14.40 12.43
C TYR A 15 -4.30 -15.77 13.00
N ASP A 16 -3.62 -16.84 12.60
CA ASP A 16 -3.82 -18.20 13.14
C ASP A 16 -5.30 -18.64 13.16
N LYS A 17 -6.03 -18.32 12.08
CA LYS A 17 -7.49 -18.54 11.94
C LYS A 17 -8.36 -17.77 12.95
N LYS A 18 -7.79 -16.84 13.72
CA LYS A 18 -8.55 -15.95 14.59
C LYS A 18 -8.90 -14.70 13.81
N PRO A 19 -10.19 -14.40 13.59
CA PRO A 19 -10.59 -13.21 12.86
C PRO A 19 -10.26 -11.95 13.65
N LEU A 20 -9.68 -10.96 12.96
CA LEU A 20 -9.44 -9.62 13.48
C LEU A 20 -10.46 -8.64 12.90
N ILE A 21 -10.68 -8.68 11.59
CA ILE A 21 -11.68 -7.86 10.91
C ILE A 21 -12.52 -8.79 10.05
N LYS A 22 -13.84 -8.63 10.13
CA LYS A 22 -14.79 -9.53 9.50
C LYS A 22 -15.61 -8.83 8.45
N ASP A 23 -16.11 -9.59 7.49
CA ASP A 23 -17.16 -9.21 6.55
C ASP A 23 -16.85 -7.93 5.76
N ILE A 24 -15.66 -7.85 5.17
CA ILE A 24 -15.24 -6.72 4.36
C ILE A 24 -15.81 -6.90 2.95
N CYS A 25 -16.73 -6.00 2.53
CA CYS A 25 -17.32 -5.97 1.19
C CYS A 25 -16.98 -4.63 0.54
N ILE A 26 -15.96 -4.61 -0.34
CA ILE A 26 -15.42 -3.38 -0.95
C ILE A 26 -15.08 -3.64 -2.41
N GLY A 27 -15.54 -2.73 -3.28
CA GLY A 27 -15.17 -2.70 -4.69
C GLY A 27 -14.32 -1.47 -5.03
N ILE A 28 -13.19 -1.71 -5.72
CA ILE A 28 -12.24 -0.68 -6.14
C ILE A 28 -12.14 -0.71 -7.66
N GLU A 29 -12.25 0.46 -8.29
CA GLU A 29 -12.13 0.61 -9.73
C GLU A 29 -10.66 0.76 -10.15
N LYS A 30 -10.37 0.51 -11.42
CA LYS A 30 -9.00 0.68 -11.95
C LYS A 30 -8.59 2.15 -11.93
N GLY A 31 -7.37 2.42 -11.45
CA GLY A 31 -6.83 3.78 -11.37
C GLY A 31 -7.33 4.61 -10.17
N GLU A 32 -8.10 4.02 -9.25
CA GLU A 32 -8.48 4.68 -8.00
C GLU A 32 -7.33 4.67 -6.98
N ILE A 33 -7.32 5.72 -6.16
CA ILE A 33 -6.49 5.81 -4.95
C ILE A 33 -7.41 5.55 -3.75
N VAL A 34 -7.20 4.42 -3.07
CA VAL A 34 -7.97 4.01 -1.89
C VAL A 34 -7.08 4.02 -0.66
N THR A 35 -7.52 4.73 0.37
CA THR A 35 -6.73 4.87 1.60
C THR A 35 -7.45 4.27 2.80
N LEU A 36 -6.73 3.42 3.53
CA LEU A 36 -7.17 2.88 4.81
C LEU A 36 -6.77 3.85 5.93
N ILE A 37 -7.73 4.29 6.73
CA ILE A 37 -7.51 5.10 7.93
C ILE A 37 -8.08 4.40 9.17
N GLY A 38 -7.55 4.74 10.34
CA GLY A 38 -8.00 4.19 11.62
C GLY A 38 -6.88 4.19 12.66
N PRO A 39 -7.19 3.92 13.93
CA PRO A 39 -6.21 3.89 15.03
C PRO A 39 -5.06 2.91 14.77
N ASN A 40 -3.95 3.08 15.50
CA ASN A 40 -2.87 2.09 15.51
C ASN A 40 -3.40 0.76 16.04
N GLY A 41 -2.98 -0.35 15.40
CA GLY A 41 -3.46 -1.68 15.77
C GLY A 41 -4.88 -2.02 15.29
N SER A 42 -5.56 -1.14 14.55
CA SER A 42 -6.92 -1.43 14.02
C SER A 42 -6.96 -2.51 12.93
N GLY A 43 -5.80 -2.99 12.45
CA GLY A 43 -5.75 -4.06 11.45
C GLY A 43 -5.55 -3.60 10.00
N LYS A 44 -5.23 -2.32 9.74
CA LYS A 44 -4.94 -1.80 8.39
C LYS A 44 -3.88 -2.64 7.69
N SER A 45 -2.72 -2.83 8.32
CA SER A 45 -1.62 -3.66 7.77
C SER A 45 -2.03 -5.13 7.62
N THR A 46 -2.94 -5.64 8.48
CA THR A 46 -3.46 -7.01 8.34
C THR A 46 -4.30 -7.15 7.08
N ILE A 47 -5.16 -6.16 6.76
CA ILE A 47 -5.90 -6.13 5.50
C ILE A 47 -4.92 -6.11 4.33
N LEU A 48 -3.95 -5.17 4.33
CA LEU A 48 -2.97 -5.05 3.24
C LEU A 48 -2.16 -6.34 3.05
N LYS A 49 -1.66 -6.95 4.13
CA LYS A 49 -0.93 -8.24 4.06
C LYS A 49 -1.81 -9.39 3.57
N SER A 50 -3.10 -9.39 3.87
CA SER A 50 -4.03 -10.42 3.41
C SER A 50 -4.33 -10.30 1.92
N ILE A 51 -4.59 -9.08 1.42
CA ILE A 51 -4.85 -8.84 0.00
C ILE A 51 -3.60 -8.96 -0.89
N THR A 52 -2.41 -9.00 -0.29
CA THR A 52 -1.13 -9.29 -0.98
C THR A 52 -0.68 -10.75 -0.84
N ARG A 53 -1.51 -11.63 -0.26
CA ARG A 53 -1.21 -13.05 0.01
C ARG A 53 -0.02 -13.28 0.95
N GLN A 54 0.41 -12.29 1.71
CA GLN A 54 1.42 -12.45 2.76
C GLN A 54 0.82 -13.08 4.02
N LEU A 55 -0.49 -12.87 4.24
CA LEU A 55 -1.27 -13.56 5.26
C LEU A 55 -2.37 -14.38 4.58
N LYS A 56 -2.63 -15.57 5.12
CA LYS A 56 -3.76 -16.41 4.68
C LYS A 56 -5.07 -15.75 5.10
N LEU A 57 -6.05 -15.79 4.22
CA LEU A 57 -7.41 -15.34 4.54
C LEU A 57 -8.01 -16.27 5.63
N VAL A 58 -8.78 -15.69 6.53
CA VAL A 58 -9.57 -16.45 7.52
C VAL A 58 -10.90 -16.86 6.89
N GLY A 59 -11.46 -16.02 6.00
CA GLY A 59 -12.68 -16.32 5.25
C GLY A 59 -12.91 -15.31 4.13
N GLY A 60 -13.92 -15.56 3.30
CA GLY A 60 -14.24 -14.72 2.15
C GLY A 60 -13.29 -14.89 0.97
N ASN A 61 -13.36 -13.96 0.04
CA ASN A 61 -12.62 -14.01 -1.20
C ASN A 61 -12.02 -12.65 -1.58
N VAL A 62 -10.98 -12.65 -2.40
CA VAL A 62 -10.40 -11.47 -3.04
C VAL A 62 -10.34 -11.73 -4.53
N GLU A 63 -11.00 -10.89 -5.31
CA GLU A 63 -10.93 -10.92 -6.76
C GLU A 63 -10.06 -9.77 -7.27
N PHE A 64 -9.23 -10.06 -8.24
CA PHE A 64 -8.35 -9.13 -8.90
C PHE A 64 -8.40 -9.35 -10.42
N ASP A 65 -8.76 -8.30 -11.16
CA ASP A 65 -8.92 -8.34 -12.61
C ASP A 65 -9.85 -9.50 -13.06
N GLY A 66 -10.98 -9.67 -12.34
CA GLY A 66 -11.99 -10.69 -12.61
C GLY A 66 -11.58 -12.13 -12.28
N LYS A 67 -10.44 -12.33 -11.60
CA LYS A 67 -9.96 -13.65 -11.16
C LYS A 67 -9.82 -13.71 -9.64
N ASN A 68 -10.07 -14.89 -9.06
CA ASN A 68 -9.73 -15.12 -7.67
C ASN A 68 -8.22 -14.94 -7.46
N LEU A 69 -7.84 -14.12 -6.49
CA LEU A 69 -6.43 -13.84 -6.18
C LEU A 69 -5.62 -15.11 -5.88
N HIS A 70 -6.25 -16.15 -5.30
CA HIS A 70 -5.61 -17.42 -4.99
C HIS A 70 -5.33 -18.30 -6.21
N GLU A 71 -6.04 -18.07 -7.32
CA GLU A 71 -5.84 -18.82 -8.58
C GLU A 71 -4.65 -18.30 -9.37
N LEU A 72 -4.24 -17.05 -9.13
CA LEU A 72 -3.06 -16.47 -9.76
C LEU A 72 -1.79 -17.11 -9.21
N SER A 73 -0.85 -17.46 -10.08
CA SER A 73 0.50 -17.83 -9.65
C SER A 73 1.20 -16.63 -9.00
N PHE A 74 2.19 -16.90 -8.14
CA PHE A 74 3.00 -15.80 -7.56
C PHE A 74 3.71 -14.98 -8.64
N ARG A 75 4.10 -15.59 -9.76
CA ARG A 75 4.71 -14.89 -10.88
C ARG A 75 3.72 -13.95 -11.56
N GLU A 76 2.51 -14.38 -11.86
CA GLU A 76 1.46 -13.53 -12.43
C GLU A 76 1.13 -12.38 -11.48
N LEU A 77 0.98 -12.67 -10.19
CA LEU A 77 0.71 -11.64 -9.19
C LEU A 77 1.84 -10.61 -9.12
N SER A 78 3.12 -11.07 -9.12
CA SER A 78 4.27 -10.19 -9.04
C SER A 78 4.53 -9.37 -10.30
N THR A 79 3.94 -9.68 -11.44
CA THR A 79 3.96 -8.79 -12.62
C THR A 79 2.87 -7.72 -12.61
N LYS A 80 1.82 -7.91 -11.82
CA LYS A 80 0.67 -7.02 -11.76
C LYS A 80 0.58 -6.17 -10.49
N MET A 81 1.15 -6.64 -9.38
CA MET A 81 1.02 -6.03 -8.06
C MET A 81 2.39 -5.77 -7.43
N ALA A 82 2.68 -4.52 -7.13
CA ALA A 82 3.85 -4.12 -6.35
C ALA A 82 3.45 -3.80 -4.91
N VAL A 83 4.34 -4.13 -3.96
CA VAL A 83 4.08 -3.96 -2.52
C VAL A 83 5.25 -3.23 -1.87
N VAL A 84 4.92 -2.18 -1.11
CA VAL A 84 5.86 -1.44 -0.26
C VAL A 84 5.35 -1.49 1.17
N LEU A 85 6.01 -2.29 2.01
CA LEU A 85 5.64 -2.44 3.42
C LEU A 85 6.55 -1.60 4.32
N THR A 86 6.05 -1.35 5.53
CA THR A 86 6.77 -0.60 6.58
C THR A 86 7.97 -1.36 7.14
N GLU A 87 8.08 -2.67 6.90
CA GLU A 87 9.19 -3.49 7.40
C GLU A 87 10.52 -3.01 6.83
N ARG A 88 11.45 -2.66 7.74
CA ARG A 88 12.78 -2.19 7.36
C ARG A 88 13.60 -3.33 6.79
N MET A 89 13.75 -3.36 5.49
CA MET A 89 14.77 -4.20 4.84
C MET A 89 16.17 -3.67 5.19
N LYS A 90 17.07 -4.58 5.53
CA LYS A 90 18.50 -4.30 5.70
C LYS A 90 19.29 -5.23 4.78
N PRO A 91 19.26 -4.98 3.46
CA PRO A 91 20.00 -5.79 2.51
C PRO A 91 21.50 -5.57 2.73
N GLU A 92 22.28 -6.63 2.72
CA GLU A 92 23.72 -6.53 2.81
C GLU A 92 24.30 -6.21 1.42
N LEU A 93 25.23 -5.25 1.38
CA LEU A 93 26.05 -4.92 0.18
C LEU A 93 25.23 -4.54 -1.08
N MET A 94 24.02 -3.99 -0.93
CA MET A 94 23.22 -3.54 -2.07
C MET A 94 23.20 -2.02 -2.18
N THR A 95 23.44 -1.54 -3.40
CA THR A 95 23.23 -0.14 -3.75
C THR A 95 21.75 0.19 -3.91
N CYS A 96 21.40 1.48 -3.95
CA CYS A 96 20.04 1.90 -4.26
C CYS A 96 19.59 1.43 -5.64
N HIS A 97 20.50 1.41 -6.64
CA HIS A 97 20.22 0.87 -7.95
C HIS A 97 19.88 -0.62 -7.90
N ASP A 98 20.67 -1.42 -7.15
CA ASP A 98 20.39 -2.86 -7.00
C ASP A 98 19.01 -3.12 -6.37
N ILE A 99 18.62 -2.31 -5.39
CA ILE A 99 17.28 -2.41 -4.78
C ILE A 99 16.19 -2.14 -5.82
N VAL A 100 16.32 -1.09 -6.63
CA VAL A 100 15.32 -0.80 -7.68
C VAL A 100 15.30 -1.90 -8.73
N ALA A 101 16.46 -2.42 -9.11
CA ALA A 101 16.62 -3.50 -10.08
C ALA A 101 15.90 -4.80 -9.65
N THR A 102 15.76 -5.06 -8.33
CA THR A 102 14.95 -6.20 -7.86
C THR A 102 13.50 -6.14 -8.32
N GLY A 103 12.98 -4.95 -8.66
CA GLY A 103 11.65 -4.78 -9.24
C GLY A 103 11.48 -5.49 -10.60
N ARG A 104 12.61 -5.82 -11.27
CA ARG A 104 12.59 -6.55 -12.54
C ARG A 104 12.62 -8.07 -12.40
N TYR A 105 12.84 -8.61 -11.21
CA TYR A 105 12.92 -10.07 -10.99
C TYR A 105 11.74 -10.88 -11.53
N PRO A 106 10.48 -10.41 -11.49
CA PRO A 106 9.38 -11.15 -12.10
C PRO A 106 9.55 -11.39 -13.60
N TYR A 107 10.35 -10.57 -14.28
CA TYR A 107 10.57 -10.59 -15.73
C TYR A 107 11.89 -11.30 -16.12
N THR A 108 12.81 -11.44 -15.17
CA THR A 108 14.08 -12.14 -15.43
C THR A 108 13.89 -13.66 -15.50
N GLY A 109 14.79 -14.34 -16.19
CA GLY A 109 14.84 -15.79 -16.23
C GLY A 109 15.42 -16.38 -14.92
N ARG A 110 15.69 -17.70 -14.93
CA ARG A 110 16.25 -18.44 -13.77
C ARG A 110 17.56 -17.87 -13.21
N LEU A 111 18.35 -17.21 -14.04
CA LEU A 111 19.63 -16.63 -13.65
C LEU A 111 19.52 -15.21 -13.07
N GLY A 112 18.32 -14.61 -13.08
CA GLY A 112 18.11 -13.26 -12.55
C GLY A 112 18.87 -12.16 -13.29
N MET A 113 19.37 -12.43 -14.52
CA MET A 113 20.15 -11.47 -15.30
C MET A 113 19.22 -10.41 -15.89
N LEU A 114 19.57 -9.14 -15.67
CA LEU A 114 18.89 -8.00 -16.27
C LEU A 114 19.30 -7.84 -17.72
N THR A 115 18.34 -7.51 -18.55
CA THR A 115 18.58 -7.10 -19.95
C THR A 115 18.87 -5.60 -19.99
N ARG A 116 19.33 -5.10 -21.14
CA ARG A 116 19.50 -3.66 -21.36
C ARG A 116 18.14 -2.90 -21.20
N GLU A 117 17.05 -3.51 -21.64
CA GLU A 117 15.72 -2.94 -21.46
C GLU A 117 15.32 -2.84 -19.97
N ASP A 118 15.68 -3.84 -19.16
CA ASP A 118 15.44 -3.79 -17.71
C ASP A 118 16.24 -2.66 -17.06
N GLU A 119 17.49 -2.44 -17.43
CA GLU A 119 18.32 -1.33 -16.95
C GLU A 119 17.71 0.03 -17.30
N GLU A 120 17.22 0.21 -18.52
CA GLU A 120 16.53 1.43 -18.95
C GLU A 120 15.26 1.68 -18.10
N LYS A 121 14.54 0.62 -17.68
CA LYS A 121 13.38 0.70 -16.77
C LYS A 121 13.78 1.07 -15.35
N VAL A 122 14.90 0.54 -14.85
CA VAL A 122 15.47 0.91 -13.55
C VAL A 122 15.77 2.41 -13.51
N GLU A 123 16.52 2.92 -14.50
CA GLU A 123 16.86 4.35 -14.59
C GLU A 123 15.60 5.22 -14.69
N LYS A 124 14.62 4.82 -15.52
CA LYS A 124 13.33 5.53 -15.65
C LYS A 124 12.55 5.56 -14.34
N ALA A 125 12.55 4.48 -13.59
CA ALA A 125 11.90 4.41 -12.29
C ALA A 125 12.58 5.31 -11.26
N MET A 126 13.91 5.36 -11.24
CA MET A 126 14.68 6.24 -10.36
C MET A 126 14.42 7.72 -10.70
N ARG A 127 14.39 8.10 -11.99
CA ARG A 127 14.02 9.44 -12.43
C ARG A 127 12.61 9.84 -11.99
N ALA A 128 11.66 8.92 -12.05
CA ALA A 128 10.26 9.19 -11.70
C ALA A 128 10.07 9.62 -10.23
N VAL A 129 11.01 9.28 -9.36
CA VAL A 129 11.01 9.62 -7.93
C VAL A 129 12.16 10.54 -7.51
N HIS A 130 12.89 11.11 -8.47
CA HIS A 130 14.04 11.99 -8.23
C HIS A 130 15.11 11.33 -7.32
N ALA A 131 15.53 10.10 -7.66
CA ALA A 131 16.50 9.32 -6.90
C ALA A 131 17.73 8.91 -7.72
N GLU A 132 17.99 9.54 -8.88
CA GLU A 132 19.09 9.19 -9.77
C GLU A 132 20.45 9.31 -9.08
N GLU A 133 20.63 10.40 -8.31
CA GLU A 133 21.88 10.66 -7.59
C GLU A 133 22.16 9.65 -6.46
N LEU A 134 21.18 8.84 -6.10
CA LEU A 134 21.31 7.82 -5.06
C LEU A 134 21.80 6.48 -5.61
N GLY A 135 21.79 6.26 -6.93
CA GLY A 135 22.00 4.96 -7.55
C GLY A 135 23.18 4.17 -7.01
N GLY A 136 24.35 4.78 -6.94
CA GLY A 136 25.58 4.14 -6.45
C GLY A 136 25.75 4.11 -4.94
N ARG A 137 24.82 4.67 -4.15
CA ARG A 137 24.95 4.71 -2.68
C ARG A 137 24.46 3.40 -2.06
N ASP A 138 25.09 3.03 -0.95
CA ASP A 138 24.60 1.93 -0.09
C ASP A 138 23.20 2.26 0.41
N PHE A 139 22.25 1.36 0.20
CA PHE A 139 20.87 1.51 0.61
C PHE A 139 20.71 1.70 2.14
N ASN A 140 21.61 1.14 2.94
CA ASN A 140 21.59 1.29 4.39
C ASN A 140 22.14 2.64 4.86
N ALA A 141 22.89 3.36 4.01
CA ALA A 141 23.56 4.62 4.35
C ALA A 141 22.77 5.87 3.95
N ILE A 142 21.55 5.73 3.40
CA ILE A 142 20.70 6.84 3.01
C ILE A 142 19.64 7.17 4.07
N SER A 143 19.08 8.40 4.04
CA SER A 143 18.01 8.83 4.95
C SER A 143 16.70 8.04 4.73
N ASP A 144 15.81 8.06 5.72
CA ASP A 144 14.51 7.37 5.61
C ASP A 144 13.67 7.92 4.44
N GLY A 145 13.70 9.23 4.17
CA GLY A 145 13.02 9.82 3.01
C GLY A 145 13.61 9.37 1.68
N GLN A 146 14.94 9.29 1.59
CA GLN A 146 15.62 8.76 0.40
C GLN A 146 15.31 7.26 0.23
N ARG A 147 15.30 6.51 1.33
CA ARG A 147 14.94 5.08 1.32
C ARG A 147 13.52 4.86 0.79
N GLN A 148 12.58 5.67 1.24
CA GLN A 148 11.19 5.57 0.78
C GLN A 148 11.05 5.86 -0.72
N ARG A 149 11.79 6.85 -1.25
CA ARG A 149 11.85 7.10 -2.71
C ARG A 149 12.43 5.92 -3.48
N VAL A 150 13.50 5.30 -2.99
CA VAL A 150 14.11 4.12 -3.62
C VAL A 150 13.15 2.92 -3.60
N LEU A 151 12.43 2.68 -2.50
CA LEU A 151 11.43 1.61 -2.43
C LEU A 151 10.23 1.87 -3.36
N LEU A 152 9.82 3.13 -3.50
CA LEU A 152 8.80 3.50 -4.49
C LEU A 152 9.32 3.33 -5.92
N ALA A 153 10.59 3.69 -6.21
CA ALA A 153 11.22 3.42 -7.51
C ALA A 153 11.22 1.93 -7.85
N ARG A 154 11.55 1.07 -6.88
CA ARG A 154 11.48 -0.39 -7.03
C ARG A 154 10.06 -0.84 -7.43
N ALA A 155 9.04 -0.33 -6.74
CA ALA A 155 7.64 -0.65 -7.05
C ALA A 155 7.25 -0.16 -8.47
N ILE A 156 7.68 1.03 -8.87
CA ILE A 156 7.45 1.59 -10.22
C ILE A 156 8.18 0.77 -11.29
N CYS A 157 9.41 0.35 -11.02
CA CYS A 157 10.24 -0.44 -11.92
C CYS A 157 9.61 -1.78 -12.27
N GLN A 158 8.79 -2.31 -11.40
CA GLN A 158 8.01 -3.54 -11.61
C GLN A 158 6.90 -3.35 -12.65
N GLU A 159 6.56 -2.11 -13.06
CA GLU A 159 5.46 -1.77 -13.99
C GLU A 159 4.10 -2.39 -13.57
N PRO A 160 3.68 -2.20 -12.33
CA PRO A 160 2.49 -2.85 -11.79
C PRO A 160 1.21 -2.19 -12.29
N GLU A 161 0.10 -2.93 -12.20
CA GLU A 161 -1.26 -2.40 -12.37
C GLU A 161 -1.84 -1.93 -11.02
N VAL A 162 -1.36 -2.49 -9.90
CA VAL A 162 -1.74 -2.10 -8.53
C VAL A 162 -0.49 -1.90 -7.68
N ILE A 163 -0.44 -0.81 -6.91
CA ILE A 163 0.59 -0.58 -5.88
C ILE A 163 -0.08 -0.58 -4.51
N ILE A 164 0.44 -1.42 -3.61
CA ILE A 164 -0.02 -1.50 -2.22
C ILE A 164 1.07 -0.96 -1.31
N LEU A 165 0.74 0.04 -0.47
CA LEU A 165 1.69 0.68 0.43
C LEU A 165 1.17 0.69 1.87
N ASP A 166 1.99 0.23 2.79
CA ASP A 166 1.67 0.31 4.21
C ASP A 166 2.44 1.46 4.85
N GLU A 167 1.72 2.49 5.29
CA GLU A 167 2.23 3.71 5.91
C GLU A 167 3.38 4.39 5.14
N PRO A 168 3.24 4.68 3.84
CA PRO A 168 4.33 5.17 3.00
C PRO A 168 4.86 6.55 3.42
N THR A 169 4.12 7.29 4.23
CA THR A 169 4.50 8.63 4.72
C THR A 169 5.16 8.63 6.10
N SER A 170 5.25 7.46 6.75
CA SER A 170 5.86 7.35 8.08
C SER A 170 7.35 7.76 8.05
N PHE A 171 7.78 8.50 9.07
CA PHE A 171 9.15 9.00 9.23
C PHE A 171 9.59 10.04 8.19
N LEU A 172 8.69 10.55 7.33
CA LEU A 172 8.97 11.60 6.38
C LEU A 172 8.59 12.97 6.94
N ASP A 173 9.37 14.01 6.61
CA ASP A 173 8.93 15.39 6.79
C ASP A 173 7.81 15.75 5.79
N ILE A 174 7.13 16.85 6.04
CA ILE A 174 5.95 17.26 5.26
C ILE A 174 6.25 17.41 3.77
N ARG A 175 7.43 17.90 3.40
CA ARG A 175 7.83 18.10 2.02
C ARG A 175 7.92 16.74 1.29
N HIS A 176 8.65 15.81 1.86
CA HIS A 176 8.81 14.46 1.29
C HIS A 176 7.50 13.67 1.25
N LYS A 177 6.60 13.85 2.25
CA LYS A 177 5.24 13.29 2.21
C LYS A 177 4.46 13.78 0.99
N LEU A 178 4.45 15.10 0.77
CA LEU A 178 3.72 15.70 -0.35
C LEU A 178 4.31 15.30 -1.70
N GLU A 179 5.63 15.23 -1.84
CA GLU A 179 6.31 14.77 -3.05
C GLU A 179 5.94 13.32 -3.37
N LEU A 180 5.98 12.42 -2.38
CA LEU A 180 5.61 11.01 -2.53
C LEU A 180 4.15 10.86 -2.97
N LEU A 181 3.23 11.54 -2.29
CA LEU A 181 1.80 11.49 -2.62
C LEU A 181 1.51 12.07 -4.00
N ALA A 182 2.22 13.14 -4.41
CA ALA A 182 2.10 13.70 -5.76
C ALA A 182 2.54 12.70 -6.84
N ILE A 183 3.61 11.92 -6.59
CA ILE A 183 4.05 10.86 -7.50
C ILE A 183 2.97 9.77 -7.61
N LEU A 184 2.42 9.29 -6.50
CA LEU A 184 1.36 8.28 -6.49
C LEU A 184 0.11 8.78 -7.24
N ARG A 185 -0.30 10.03 -7.01
CA ARG A 185 -1.44 10.64 -7.72
C ARG A 185 -1.20 10.71 -9.23
N ARG A 186 -0.01 11.12 -9.66
CA ARG A 186 0.37 11.15 -11.06
C ARG A 186 0.32 9.75 -11.69
N MET A 187 0.82 8.72 -10.99
CA MET A 187 0.75 7.35 -11.46
C MET A 187 -0.68 6.84 -11.62
N ALA A 188 -1.55 7.13 -10.66
CA ALA A 188 -2.95 6.75 -10.74
C ALA A 188 -3.65 7.46 -11.92
N LYS A 189 -3.53 8.78 -12.02
CA LYS A 189 -4.27 9.56 -13.03
C LYS A 189 -3.71 9.45 -14.45
N GLU A 190 -2.38 9.38 -14.63
CA GLU A 190 -1.77 9.35 -15.96
C GLU A 190 -1.54 7.92 -16.50
N LYS A 191 -1.32 6.95 -15.61
CA LYS A 191 -1.01 5.57 -16.00
C LYS A 191 -2.12 4.57 -15.66
N GLY A 192 -3.19 5.00 -14.99
CA GLY A 192 -4.29 4.12 -14.58
C GLY A 192 -3.89 3.09 -13.53
N ILE A 193 -2.83 3.35 -12.75
CA ILE A 193 -2.37 2.44 -11.69
C ILE A 193 -3.27 2.60 -10.47
N THR A 194 -3.85 1.51 -10.00
CA THR A 194 -4.63 1.50 -8.75
C THR A 194 -3.68 1.59 -7.56
N VAL A 195 -3.97 2.46 -6.60
CA VAL A 195 -3.16 2.63 -5.39
C VAL A 195 -4.01 2.29 -4.17
N ILE A 196 -3.55 1.33 -3.36
CA ILE A 196 -4.19 0.99 -2.08
C ILE A 196 -3.15 1.23 -0.99
N MET A 197 -3.44 2.13 -0.04
CA MET A 197 -2.46 2.46 0.98
C MET A 197 -3.10 2.68 2.35
N SER A 198 -2.30 2.55 3.41
CA SER A 198 -2.67 3.01 4.74
C SER A 198 -2.01 4.36 5.03
N LEU A 199 -2.73 5.28 5.67
CA LEU A 199 -2.20 6.55 6.16
C LEU A 199 -2.67 6.82 7.58
N HIS A 200 -1.85 7.57 8.34
CA HIS A 200 -2.21 8.06 9.67
C HIS A 200 -2.77 9.48 9.63
N GLU A 201 -2.32 10.29 8.66
CA GLU A 201 -2.69 11.68 8.54
C GLU A 201 -4.00 11.82 7.76
N ILE A 202 -5.06 12.15 8.48
CA ILE A 202 -6.41 12.33 7.92
C ILE A 202 -6.44 13.39 6.82
N ASP A 203 -5.75 14.51 7.03
CA ASP A 203 -5.70 15.63 6.06
C ASP A 203 -5.05 15.21 4.73
N LEU A 204 -4.02 14.36 4.79
CA LEU A 204 -3.38 13.82 3.60
C LEU A 204 -4.28 12.80 2.91
N ALA A 205 -4.91 11.91 3.67
CA ALA A 205 -5.86 10.93 3.15
C ALA A 205 -7.02 11.62 2.41
N GLN A 206 -7.59 12.69 3.00
CA GLN A 206 -8.66 13.48 2.39
C GLN A 206 -8.26 14.10 1.05
N LYS A 207 -7.02 14.58 0.92
CA LYS A 207 -6.54 15.28 -0.28
C LYS A 207 -6.15 14.37 -1.42
N ILE A 208 -5.67 13.15 -1.11
CA ILE A 208 -5.10 12.26 -2.11
C ILE A 208 -6.09 11.22 -2.63
N SER A 209 -7.03 10.77 -1.80
CA SER A 209 -7.83 9.57 -2.06
C SER A 209 -9.06 9.85 -2.92
N ASP A 210 -9.40 8.90 -3.76
CA ASP A 210 -10.71 8.84 -4.43
C ASP A 210 -11.74 8.15 -3.50
N LYS A 211 -11.29 7.16 -2.68
CA LYS A 211 -12.12 6.49 -1.65
C LYS A 211 -11.32 6.27 -0.37
N ILE A 212 -12.04 6.26 0.75
CA ILE A 212 -11.50 6.02 2.10
C ILE A 212 -12.15 4.78 2.71
N ILE A 213 -11.36 3.95 3.35
CA ILE A 213 -11.77 2.81 4.17
C ILE A 213 -11.47 3.16 5.63
N CYS A 214 -12.49 3.29 6.46
CA CYS A 214 -12.35 3.54 7.90
C CYS A 214 -12.35 2.22 8.66
N VAL A 215 -11.22 1.86 9.26
CA VAL A 215 -11.06 0.62 10.04
C VAL A 215 -11.22 0.93 11.51
N LYS A 216 -12.23 0.30 12.17
CA LYS A 216 -12.56 0.52 13.58
C LYS A 216 -12.97 -0.78 14.26
N GLY A 217 -12.27 -1.12 15.35
CA GLY A 217 -12.56 -2.35 16.07
C GLY A 217 -12.29 -3.59 15.21
N ASP A 218 -13.32 -4.39 15.01
CA ASP A 218 -13.27 -5.64 14.23
C ASP A 218 -13.99 -5.56 12.87
N ALA A 219 -14.27 -4.32 12.40
CA ALA A 219 -15.04 -4.08 11.17
C ALA A 219 -14.54 -2.86 10.38
N ILE A 220 -15.03 -2.75 9.15
CA ILE A 220 -15.00 -1.51 8.37
C ILE A 220 -16.21 -0.68 8.80
N SER A 221 -15.94 0.47 9.43
CA SER A 221 -17.01 1.35 9.89
C SER A 221 -17.63 2.19 8.78
N HIS A 222 -16.81 2.66 7.83
CA HIS A 222 -17.24 3.47 6.68
C HIS A 222 -16.39 3.19 5.47
N PHE A 223 -17.00 3.30 4.29
CA PHE A 223 -16.33 3.24 2.99
C PHE A 223 -17.02 4.20 2.02
N GLY A 224 -16.25 5.03 1.32
CA GLY A 224 -16.78 5.98 0.34
C GLY A 224 -15.83 7.11 -0.02
N ALA A 225 -16.34 8.10 -0.74
CA ALA A 225 -15.59 9.29 -1.11
C ALA A 225 -15.21 10.13 0.12
N PRO A 226 -14.06 10.85 0.08
CA PRO A 226 -13.61 11.68 1.21
C PRO A 226 -14.68 12.65 1.69
N GLU A 227 -15.44 13.27 0.79
CA GLU A 227 -16.47 14.26 1.13
C GLU A 227 -17.63 13.68 1.95
N THR A 228 -17.86 12.37 1.82
CA THR A 228 -18.88 11.67 2.60
C THR A 228 -18.34 11.16 3.94
N ILE A 229 -17.06 10.82 3.99
CA ILE A 229 -16.41 10.26 5.19
C ILE A 229 -16.01 11.36 6.18
N PHE A 230 -15.50 12.50 5.69
CA PHE A 230 -14.99 13.58 6.55
C PHE A 230 -16.06 14.61 6.93
N ARG A 231 -17.28 14.13 7.22
CA ARG A 231 -18.32 14.94 7.88
C ARG A 231 -18.06 14.97 9.38
N GLU A 232 -18.48 16.07 10.05
CA GLU A 232 -18.19 16.29 11.48
C GLU A 232 -18.61 15.12 12.38
N ASP A 233 -19.77 14.55 12.13
CA ASP A 233 -20.34 13.43 12.89
C ASP A 233 -19.48 12.17 12.81
N ILE A 234 -18.92 11.87 11.64
CA ILE A 234 -18.05 10.70 11.40
C ILE A 234 -16.66 10.93 11.97
N ILE A 235 -16.06 12.12 11.75
CA ILE A 235 -14.75 12.46 12.30
C ILE A 235 -14.74 12.35 13.82
N LEU A 236 -15.75 12.90 14.50
CA LEU A 236 -15.89 12.79 15.96
C LEU A 236 -15.93 11.33 16.41
N SER A 237 -16.64 10.48 15.68
CA SER A 237 -16.68 9.04 15.99
C SER A 237 -15.34 8.33 15.84
N LEU A 238 -14.47 8.79 14.94
CA LEU A 238 -13.14 8.22 14.71
C LEU A 238 -12.11 8.71 15.76
N ILE A 239 -12.29 9.95 16.27
CA ILE A 239 -11.38 10.58 17.24
C ILE A 239 -11.70 10.14 18.68
N HIS A 240 -12.98 9.99 19.05
CA HIS A 240 -13.41 9.65 20.41
C HIS A 240 -13.01 8.25 20.93
N ILE A 241 -12.26 7.47 20.16
CA ILE A 241 -11.74 6.15 20.59
C ILE A 241 -10.33 6.24 21.18
N SER A 242 -9.68 7.39 21.10
CA SER A 242 -8.31 7.56 21.64
C SER A 242 -8.26 7.92 23.14
N GLU A 243 -9.37 8.12 23.82
CA GLU A 243 -9.37 8.26 25.28
C GLU A 243 -9.58 6.90 25.95
N PRO A 244 -8.57 6.37 26.68
CA PRO A 244 -8.82 5.27 27.60
C PRO A 244 -9.79 5.77 28.65
N THR A 245 -10.94 5.15 28.76
CA THR A 245 -11.89 5.35 29.88
C THR A 245 -11.13 5.23 31.19
N ARG A 246 -10.79 6.36 31.80
CA ARG A 246 -10.44 6.44 33.20
C ARG A 246 -11.72 6.17 34.00
N HIS A 247 -12.06 4.91 34.16
CA HIS A 247 -13.00 4.53 35.23
C HIS A 247 -12.27 4.67 36.54
N SER A 248 -12.60 5.76 37.20
CA SER A 248 -12.66 5.97 38.65
C SER A 248 -12.41 4.72 39.50
N LEU A 249 -11.25 4.66 40.13
CA LEU A 249 -11.11 4.10 41.46
C LEU A 249 -11.35 5.24 42.47
N ILE A 250 -12.59 5.41 42.87
CA ILE A 250 -12.95 6.09 44.12
C ILE A 250 -13.94 5.14 44.83
N SER A 251 -13.45 4.43 45.76
CA SER A 251 -14.00 4.09 47.09
C SER A 251 -13.03 3.13 47.80
#